data_ce37ec3c6346aa294f4e22b5e9f417e0
#
_entry.id   ce37ec3c6346aa294f4e22b5e9f417e0
#
_cell.length_a   1.000
_cell.length_b   1.000
_cell.length_c   1.000
_cell.angle_alpha   90.00
_cell.angle_beta   90.00
_cell.angle_gamma   90.00
#
_symmetry.space_group_name_H-M   'P 1'
#
loop_
_entity.id
_entity.type
_entity.pdbx_description
1 polymer ?
#
loop_
_entity_poly.entity_id
_entity_poly.type
_entity_poly.pdbx_seq_one_letter_code
_entity_poly.pdbx_strand_id
1 'polypeptide(L)' 'DIMPEGVFKSWIAWFGQLILSPKFDAVWPELKINYTEVIVEIFDKGIALKHASSTKDEFYYSFRQYILDRKEMK' A
#
# COMPACT_ATOMS: atom_id res chain seq x y z
N ASP A 1 -14.06 12.51 -7.41
CA ASP A 1 -14.47 11.91 -6.15
C ASP A 1 -13.44 12.12 -5.09
N ILE A 2 -13.87 12.71 -4.00
CA ILE A 2 -12.97 12.98 -2.89
C ILE A 2 -13.27 11.98 -1.78
N MET A 3 -12.26 11.18 -1.45
CA MET A 3 -12.39 10.24 -0.34
C MET A 3 -12.27 10.99 0.97
N PRO A 4 -13.23 10.81 1.90
CA PRO A 4 -13.11 11.44 3.22
C PRO A 4 -11.81 11.04 3.90
N GLU A 5 -11.25 11.97 4.65
CA GLU A 5 -9.96 11.74 5.30
C GLU A 5 -9.98 10.52 6.22
N GLY A 6 -11.06 10.34 6.96
CA GLY A 6 -11.17 9.19 7.84
C GLY A 6 -11.14 7.87 7.10
N VAL A 7 -11.84 7.80 5.95
CA VAL A 7 -11.85 6.61 5.12
C VAL A 7 -10.46 6.38 4.52
N PHE A 8 -9.81 7.45 4.09
CA PHE A 8 -8.47 7.37 3.51
C PHE A 8 -7.47 6.80 4.52
N LYS A 9 -7.51 7.29 5.76
CA LYS A 9 -6.62 6.79 6.81
C LYS A 9 -6.88 5.32 7.12
N SER A 10 -8.15 4.93 7.19
CA SER A 10 -8.52 3.55 7.46
C SER A 10 -8.05 2.64 6.32
N TRP A 11 -8.19 3.11 5.10
CA TRP A 11 -7.79 2.37 3.93
C TRP A 11 -6.28 2.12 3.93
N ILE A 12 -5.50 3.16 4.22
CA ILE A 12 -4.04 3.03 4.26
C ILE A 12 -3.62 2.07 5.37
N ALA A 13 -4.25 2.19 6.54
CA ALA A 13 -3.93 1.31 7.67
C ALA A 13 -4.22 -0.14 7.31
N TRP A 14 -5.35 -0.39 6.67
CA TRP A 14 -5.74 -1.74 6.30
C TRP A 14 -4.77 -2.35 5.29
N PHE A 15 -4.48 -1.62 4.22
CA PHE A 15 -3.54 -2.09 3.21
C PHE A 15 -2.14 -2.24 3.79
N GLY A 16 -1.74 -1.32 4.66
CA GLY A 16 -0.45 -1.40 5.31
C GLY A 16 -0.30 -2.66 6.14
N GLN A 17 -1.34 -3.01 6.89
CA GLN A 17 -1.30 -4.23 7.70
C GLN A 17 -1.17 -5.47 6.83
N LEU A 18 -1.88 -5.50 5.70
CA LEU A 18 -1.77 -6.62 4.78
C LEU A 18 -0.35 -6.74 4.24
N ILE A 19 0.21 -5.62 3.80
CA ILE A 19 1.54 -5.62 3.20
C ILE A 19 2.60 -6.02 4.22
N LEU A 20 2.43 -5.63 5.49
CA LEU A 20 3.39 -5.96 6.54
C LEU A 20 3.30 -7.42 6.98
N SER A 21 2.24 -8.12 6.64
CA SER A 21 2.09 -9.52 7.01
C SER A 21 3.14 -10.37 6.29
N PRO A 22 3.89 -11.21 7.01
CA PRO A 22 4.89 -12.08 6.36
C PRO A 22 4.29 -13.01 5.33
N LYS A 23 3.05 -13.42 5.54
CA LYS A 23 2.39 -14.34 4.61
C LYS A 23 1.99 -13.65 3.31
N PHE A 24 1.81 -12.35 3.35
CA PHE A 24 1.39 -11.60 2.16
C PHE A 24 2.40 -11.72 1.04
N ASP A 25 3.69 -11.62 1.37
CA ASP A 25 4.74 -11.73 0.36
C ASP A 25 4.68 -13.08 -0.38
N ALA A 26 4.31 -14.13 0.35
CA ALA A 26 4.27 -15.47 -0.23
C ALA A 26 3.07 -15.66 -1.14
N VAL A 27 1.93 -15.05 -0.81
CA VAL A 27 0.70 -15.26 -1.58
C VAL A 27 0.46 -14.18 -2.64
N TRP A 28 1.12 -13.06 -2.53
CA TRP A 28 0.87 -11.94 -3.43
C TRP A 28 1.06 -12.28 -4.91
N PRO A 29 2.12 -12.99 -5.31
CA PRO A 29 2.30 -13.32 -6.73
C PRO A 29 1.12 -14.07 -7.34
N GLU A 30 0.41 -14.85 -6.52
CA GLU A 30 -0.77 -15.57 -6.98
C GLU A 30 -2.02 -14.71 -6.93
N LEU A 31 -2.11 -13.86 -5.91
CA LEU A 31 -3.27 -13.01 -5.73
C LEU A 31 -3.35 -11.89 -6.75
N LYS A 32 -2.21 -11.35 -7.14
CA LYS A 32 -2.21 -10.13 -7.94
C LYS A 32 -2.86 -10.30 -9.30
N ILE A 33 -2.93 -11.52 -9.80
CA ILE A 33 -3.57 -11.74 -11.10
C ILE A 33 -5.09 -11.49 -11.04
N ASN A 34 -5.65 -11.42 -9.86
CA ASN A 34 -7.08 -11.17 -9.67
C ASN A 34 -7.41 -9.70 -9.43
N TYR A 35 -6.40 -8.83 -9.49
CA TYR A 35 -6.60 -7.40 -9.20
C TYR A 35 -6.27 -6.56 -10.40
N THR A 36 -6.80 -5.34 -10.42
CA THR A 36 -6.53 -4.40 -11.50
C THR A 36 -5.07 -3.93 -11.45
N GLU A 37 -4.59 -3.39 -12.58
CA GLU A 37 -3.22 -2.89 -12.65
C GLU A 37 -2.92 -1.85 -11.58
N VAL A 38 -3.88 -0.98 -11.29
CA VAL A 38 -3.69 0.08 -10.30
C VAL A 38 -3.43 -0.53 -8.92
N ILE A 39 -4.25 -1.51 -8.53
CA ILE A 39 -4.10 -2.17 -7.23
C ILE A 39 -2.77 -2.93 -7.17
N VAL A 40 -2.43 -3.63 -8.25
CA VAL A 40 -1.17 -4.36 -8.32
C VAL A 40 0.02 -3.41 -8.13
N GLU A 41 -0.02 -2.27 -8.79
CA GLU A 41 1.06 -1.29 -8.69
C GLU A 41 1.20 -0.76 -7.27
N ILE A 42 0.08 -0.47 -6.61
CA ILE A 42 0.10 0.03 -5.24
C ILE A 42 0.70 -0.99 -4.28
N PHE A 43 0.29 -2.24 -4.39
CA PHE A 43 0.81 -3.28 -3.51
C PHE A 43 2.27 -3.60 -3.80
N ASP A 44 2.66 -3.65 -5.07
CA ASP A 44 4.05 -3.89 -5.44
C ASP A 44 4.95 -2.80 -4.85
N LYS A 45 4.52 -1.54 -4.97
CA LYS A 45 5.28 -0.43 -4.41
C LYS A 45 5.29 -0.50 -2.88
N GLY A 46 4.17 -0.89 -2.29
CA GLY A 46 4.09 -1.06 -0.84
C GLY A 46 5.08 -2.09 -0.33
N ILE A 47 5.20 -3.20 -1.03
CA ILE A 47 6.14 -4.25 -0.64
C ILE A 47 7.58 -3.73 -0.74
N ALA A 48 7.89 -3.00 -1.81
CA ALA A 48 9.21 -2.41 -1.97
C ALA A 48 9.52 -1.43 -0.84
N LEU A 49 8.53 -0.60 -0.46
CA LEU A 49 8.72 0.34 0.63
C LEU A 49 8.91 -0.38 1.96
N LYS A 50 8.20 -1.49 2.16
CA LYS A 50 8.35 -2.28 3.37
C LYS A 50 9.80 -2.76 3.51
N HIS A 51 10.39 -3.26 2.43
CA HIS A 51 11.76 -3.74 2.47
C HIS A 51 12.77 -2.62 2.64
N ALA A 52 12.42 -1.42 2.20
CA ALA A 52 13.29 -0.25 2.32
C ALA A 52 13.17 0.45 3.66
N SER A 53 12.14 0.12 4.45
CA SER A 53 11.88 0.80 5.72
C SER A 53 12.46 0.02 6.87
N SER A 54 12.96 0.76 7.88
CA SER A 54 13.53 0.13 9.09
C SER A 54 12.47 -0.14 10.14
N THR A 55 11.39 0.64 10.16
CA THR A 55 10.33 0.50 11.15
C THR A 55 8.98 0.56 10.48
N LYS A 56 7.94 0.12 11.22
CA LYS A 56 6.57 0.23 10.74
C LYS A 56 6.18 1.68 10.47
N ASP A 57 6.60 2.57 11.35
CA ASP A 57 6.25 3.98 11.21
C ASP A 57 6.83 4.56 9.93
N GLU A 58 8.08 4.21 9.61
CA GLU A 58 8.69 4.63 8.36
C GLU A 58 7.91 4.10 7.17
N PHE A 59 7.52 2.83 7.22
CA PHE A 59 6.77 2.23 6.15
C PHE A 59 5.43 2.97 5.95
N TYR A 60 4.68 3.19 7.04
CA TYR A 60 3.39 3.85 6.93
C TYR A 60 3.53 5.27 6.40
N TYR A 61 4.55 5.99 6.85
CA TYR A 61 4.79 7.34 6.37
C TYR A 61 5.08 7.33 4.87
N SER A 62 5.98 6.46 4.44
CA SER A 62 6.37 6.38 3.02
C SER A 62 5.21 5.92 2.15
N PHE A 63 4.46 4.94 2.62
CA PHE A 63 3.32 4.43 1.88
C PHE A 63 2.25 5.50 1.73
N ARG A 64 1.99 6.23 2.81
CA ARG A 64 1.01 7.32 2.77
C ARG A 64 1.44 8.40 1.77
N GLN A 65 2.72 8.76 1.78
CA GLN A 65 3.22 9.76 0.86
C GLN A 65 3.10 9.28 -0.60
N TYR A 66 3.41 8.02 -0.83
CA TYR A 66 3.27 7.46 -2.16
C TYR A 66 1.82 7.55 -2.66
N ILE A 67 0.88 7.19 -1.82
CA ILE A 67 -0.54 7.24 -2.19
C ILE A 67 -0.99 8.67 -2.46
N LEU A 68 -0.56 9.61 -1.61
CA LEU A 68 -0.91 11.01 -1.80
C LEU A 68 -0.34 11.57 -3.10
N ASP A 69 0.92 11.23 -3.39
CA ASP A 69 1.56 11.67 -4.62
C ASP A 69 0.82 11.12 -5.85
N ARG A 70 0.44 9.86 -5.79
CA ARG A 70 -0.32 9.25 -6.87
C ARG A 70 -1.63 9.97 -7.10
N LYS A 71 -2.30 10.30 -6.01
CA LYS A 71 -3.60 10.97 -6.06
C LYS A 71 -3.49 12.34 -6.72
N GLU A 72 -2.39 13.04 -6.44
CA GLU A 72 -2.19 14.39 -6.99
C GLU A 72 -1.73 14.38 -8.44
N MET A 73 -1.19 13.28 -8.89
CA MET A 73 -0.63 13.20 -10.23
C MET A 73 -1.68 12.97 -11.33
N LYS A 74 -2.89 12.99 -10.99
CA LYS A 74 -3.93 12.88 -12.02
C LYS A 74 -3.96 14.13 -12.91
#